data_84d910847db090e50b29f735e9aa7af6
#
_entry.id   84d910847db090e50b29f735e9aa7af6
#
_cell.length_a   1.000
_cell.length_b   1.000
_cell.length_c   1.000
_cell.angle_alpha   90.00
_cell.angle_beta   90.00
_cell.angle_gamma   90.00
#
_symmetry.space_group_name_H-M   'P 1'
#
loop_
_entity.id
_entity.type
_entity.pdbx_description
1 polymer ?
#
loop_
_entity_poly.entity_id
_entity_poly.type
_entity_poly.pdbx_seq_one_letter_code
_entity_poly.pdbx_strand_id
1 'polypeptide(L)'
;MKALVAEQANHFRSRLEPFGVVVNELTGDSQLTKAQIAETHVIVTTPEKWDVISRKSSDTSYTNLVRLLIIDEVHLLHDDRGPVLEAIVARTIRRMEQLNDPVRIVGLSATLPNYQDVAAFLRVDTASGLLYFESNYRPCPLRQEFIGLTETKAIKRLQLMNEVTYDKVMEHAGKNQILIFTHSRKETAKTAKFLRDSAEAREALDVFLPQTGTSRDVLREAAEDAQDANLRELLQYGFGIHHAGMTRADRELVEDLFAGRHIQVLVSTATLAWGVNLPAHTVIIKGTQIYNPEKSRWCELSPQDMLQMLGLSLIHI
;
A
#
# COMPACT_ATOMS: atom_id res chain seq x y z
N MET A 1 -6.71 5.74 -2.60
CA MET A 1 -7.42 6.07 -1.34
C MET A 1 -8.92 5.78 -1.36
N LYS A 2 -9.72 6.16 -2.39
CA LYS A 2 -11.15 5.78 -2.43
C LYS A 2 -11.37 4.26 -2.42
N ALA A 3 -10.57 3.51 -3.19
CA ALA A 3 -10.61 2.06 -3.19
C ALA A 3 -10.29 1.46 -1.80
N LEU A 4 -9.29 2.01 -1.12
CA LEU A 4 -8.93 1.59 0.24
C LEU A 4 -10.06 1.86 1.25
N VAL A 5 -10.78 2.98 1.12
CA VAL A 5 -11.96 3.25 1.98
C VAL A 5 -13.05 2.20 1.76
N ALA A 6 -13.35 1.87 0.50
CA ALA A 6 -14.34 0.85 0.17
C ALA A 6 -13.91 -0.54 0.66
N GLU A 7 -12.66 -0.92 0.48
CA GLU A 7 -12.08 -2.17 0.98
C GLU A 7 -12.19 -2.27 2.50
N GLN A 8 -11.75 -1.25 3.22
CA GLN A 8 -11.85 -1.19 4.68
C GLN A 8 -13.30 -1.21 5.17
N ALA A 9 -14.19 -0.47 4.50
CA ALA A 9 -15.60 -0.50 4.85
C ALA A 9 -16.21 -1.90 4.67
N ASN A 10 -15.87 -2.60 3.59
CA ASN A 10 -16.31 -3.97 3.35
C ASN A 10 -15.72 -4.94 4.39
N HIS A 11 -14.45 -4.79 4.73
CA HIS A 11 -13.80 -5.61 5.75
C HIS A 11 -14.46 -5.42 7.12
N PHE A 12 -14.71 -4.18 7.56
CA PHE A 12 -15.41 -3.93 8.81
C PHE A 12 -16.86 -4.41 8.74
N ARG A 13 -17.55 -4.22 7.63
CA ARG A 13 -18.93 -4.68 7.45
C ARG A 13 -19.05 -6.17 7.66
N SER A 14 -18.23 -6.97 6.97
CA SER A 14 -18.25 -8.43 7.07
C SER A 14 -18.01 -8.95 8.51
N ARG A 15 -17.22 -8.23 9.30
CA ARG A 15 -16.89 -8.62 10.68
C ARG A 15 -17.87 -8.11 11.74
N LEU A 16 -18.48 -6.95 11.51
CA LEU A 16 -19.26 -6.24 12.52
C LEU A 16 -20.78 -6.40 12.30
N GLU A 17 -21.21 -6.70 11.08
CA GLU A 17 -22.63 -6.93 10.76
C GLU A 17 -23.29 -8.02 11.64
N PRO A 18 -22.63 -9.15 11.96
CA PRO A 18 -23.21 -10.15 12.86
C PRO A 18 -23.55 -9.62 14.27
N PHE A 19 -22.96 -8.50 14.67
CA PHE A 19 -23.24 -7.81 15.94
C PHE A 19 -24.25 -6.67 15.82
N GLY A 20 -24.90 -6.52 14.67
CA GLY A 20 -25.86 -5.43 14.41
C GLY A 20 -25.21 -4.07 14.20
N VAL A 21 -23.91 -4.02 13.93
CA VAL A 21 -23.17 -2.76 13.71
C VAL A 21 -23.22 -2.39 12.22
N VAL A 22 -23.81 -1.22 11.93
CA VAL A 22 -23.93 -0.68 10.57
C VAL A 22 -22.66 0.10 10.23
N VAL A 23 -21.98 -0.33 9.15
CA VAL A 23 -20.75 0.29 8.64
C VAL A 23 -21.00 0.92 7.28
N ASN A 24 -20.73 2.20 7.13
CA ASN A 24 -20.87 2.92 5.87
C ASN A 24 -19.59 3.67 5.50
N GLU A 25 -19.40 3.84 4.18
CA GLU A 25 -18.35 4.68 3.63
C GLU A 25 -18.85 6.09 3.34
N LEU A 26 -17.96 7.06 3.51
CA LEU A 26 -18.25 8.45 3.20
C LEU A 26 -17.09 9.04 2.39
N THR A 27 -17.29 9.12 1.07
CA THR A 27 -16.27 9.60 0.12
C THR A 27 -16.77 10.81 -0.66
N GLY A 28 -15.96 11.32 -1.60
CA GLY A 28 -16.39 12.40 -2.49
C GLY A 28 -17.59 12.01 -3.36
N ASP A 29 -17.67 10.74 -3.73
CA ASP A 29 -18.69 10.20 -4.66
C ASP A 29 -19.86 9.56 -3.91
N SER A 30 -19.67 9.14 -2.66
CA SER A 30 -20.68 8.53 -1.80
C SER A 30 -21.15 9.54 -0.75
N GLN A 31 -22.41 9.99 -0.88
CA GLN A 31 -23.06 10.87 0.12
C GLN A 31 -24.13 10.08 0.84
N LEU A 32 -24.04 10.07 2.17
CA LEU A 32 -25.08 9.48 3.00
C LEU A 32 -26.18 10.48 3.26
N THR A 33 -27.43 10.04 3.21
CA THR A 33 -28.58 10.83 3.64
C THR A 33 -28.56 10.98 5.17
N LYS A 34 -29.32 11.97 5.69
CA LYS A 34 -29.44 12.17 7.15
C LYS A 34 -29.99 10.92 7.86
N ALA A 35 -30.93 10.21 7.23
CA ALA A 35 -31.48 8.97 7.77
C ALA A 35 -30.41 7.87 7.84
N GLN A 36 -29.65 7.66 6.77
CA GLN A 36 -28.55 6.68 6.75
C GLN A 36 -27.47 7.00 7.78
N ILE A 37 -27.13 8.29 7.95
CA ILE A 37 -26.16 8.70 8.97
C ILE A 37 -26.67 8.38 10.38
N ALA A 38 -27.95 8.58 10.65
CA ALA A 38 -28.54 8.31 11.97
C ALA A 38 -28.51 6.82 12.34
N GLU A 39 -28.53 5.91 11.36
CA GLU A 39 -28.45 4.47 11.54
C GLU A 39 -27.01 3.95 11.52
N THR A 40 -26.04 4.78 11.14
CA THR A 40 -24.64 4.37 10.98
C THR A 40 -23.89 4.37 12.31
N HIS A 41 -23.28 3.26 12.65
CA HIS A 41 -22.43 3.11 13.83
C HIS A 41 -20.96 3.40 13.55
N VAL A 42 -20.47 3.02 12.36
CA VAL A 42 -19.08 3.20 11.93
C VAL A 42 -19.03 3.87 10.56
N ILE A 43 -18.31 4.98 10.47
CA ILE A 43 -18.06 5.70 9.21
C ILE A 43 -16.60 5.50 8.82
N VAL A 44 -16.35 4.94 7.64
CA VAL A 44 -15.02 4.87 7.03
C VAL A 44 -14.90 5.98 6.00
N THR A 45 -13.90 6.84 6.13
CA THR A 45 -13.79 8.04 5.29
C THR A 45 -12.35 8.45 5.06
N THR A 46 -12.11 9.37 4.12
CA THR A 46 -10.80 10.01 3.96
C THR A 46 -10.64 11.22 4.87
N PRO A 47 -9.41 11.58 5.26
CA PRO A 47 -9.16 12.78 6.08
C PRO A 47 -9.74 14.04 5.46
N GLU A 48 -9.56 14.23 4.15
CA GLU A 48 -10.03 15.41 3.43
C GLU A 48 -11.57 15.55 3.47
N LYS A 49 -12.27 14.42 3.34
CA LYS A 49 -13.74 14.42 3.43
C LYS A 49 -14.21 14.74 4.84
N TRP A 50 -13.56 14.14 5.85
CA TRP A 50 -13.88 14.42 7.24
C TRP A 50 -13.57 15.86 7.63
N ASP A 51 -12.48 16.42 7.15
CA ASP A 51 -12.12 17.82 7.34
C ASP A 51 -13.22 18.76 6.81
N VAL A 52 -13.69 18.54 5.58
CA VAL A 52 -14.77 19.34 4.98
C VAL A 52 -16.05 19.25 5.80
N ILE A 53 -16.43 18.05 6.26
CA ILE A 53 -17.63 17.83 7.02
C ILE A 53 -17.57 18.49 8.40
N SER A 54 -16.46 18.30 9.09
CA SER A 54 -16.26 18.85 10.44
C SER A 54 -16.16 20.38 10.48
N ARG A 55 -15.97 21.05 9.33
CA ARG A 55 -16.03 22.52 9.20
C ARG A 55 -17.45 23.07 9.02
N LYS A 56 -18.38 22.27 8.51
CA LYS A 56 -19.74 22.76 8.20
C LYS A 56 -20.57 22.87 9.47
N SER A 57 -20.92 24.08 9.86
CA SER A 57 -21.73 24.35 11.06
C SER A 57 -23.17 23.84 10.97
N SER A 58 -23.71 23.68 9.77
CA SER A 58 -25.10 23.20 9.54
C SER A 58 -25.27 21.68 9.68
N ASP A 59 -24.18 20.90 9.50
CA ASP A 59 -24.19 19.44 9.55
C ASP A 59 -23.55 18.87 10.84
N THR A 60 -23.36 19.71 11.85
CA THR A 60 -22.66 19.35 13.08
C THR A 60 -23.38 18.33 13.97
N SER A 61 -24.64 18.00 13.67
CA SER A 61 -25.42 17.11 14.55
C SER A 61 -24.78 15.72 14.69
N TYR A 62 -24.33 15.10 13.60
CA TYR A 62 -23.75 13.76 13.69
C TYR A 62 -22.26 13.75 14.05
N THR A 63 -21.50 14.81 13.74
CA THR A 63 -20.12 14.91 14.22
C THR A 63 -20.06 14.98 15.72
N ASN A 64 -21.11 15.48 16.38
CA ASN A 64 -21.23 15.51 17.83
C ASN A 64 -21.52 14.12 18.44
N LEU A 65 -21.97 13.16 17.66
CA LEU A 65 -22.21 11.80 18.10
C LEU A 65 -20.92 10.94 18.09
N VAL A 66 -19.86 11.42 17.47
CA VAL A 66 -18.60 10.68 17.39
C VAL A 66 -17.97 10.59 18.78
N ARG A 67 -17.70 9.37 19.23
CA ARG A 67 -17.05 9.03 20.51
C ARG A 67 -15.67 8.40 20.33
N LEU A 68 -15.38 7.94 19.12
CA LEU A 68 -14.11 7.32 18.76
C LEU A 68 -13.66 7.85 17.40
N LEU A 69 -12.46 8.38 17.35
CA LEU A 69 -11.79 8.78 16.11
C LEU A 69 -10.53 7.91 15.95
N ILE A 70 -10.53 7.06 14.94
CA ILE A 70 -9.37 6.24 14.58
C ILE A 70 -8.69 6.89 13.38
N ILE A 71 -7.42 7.23 13.52
CA ILE A 71 -6.56 7.76 12.47
C ILE A 71 -5.59 6.66 12.09
N ASP A 72 -5.86 6.03 10.95
CA ASP A 72 -4.94 5.06 10.37
C ASP A 72 -3.82 5.77 9.63
N GLU A 73 -2.64 5.17 9.59
CA GLU A 73 -1.44 5.72 8.98
C GLU A 73 -1.09 7.13 9.49
N VAL A 74 -1.13 7.34 10.82
CA VAL A 74 -0.91 8.66 11.42
C VAL A 74 0.47 9.25 11.10
N HIS A 75 1.43 8.43 10.66
CA HIS A 75 2.73 8.87 10.17
C HIS A 75 2.64 9.79 8.93
N LEU A 76 1.50 9.83 8.22
CA LEU A 76 1.24 10.80 7.15
C LEU A 76 1.16 12.26 7.64
N LEU A 77 1.29 12.52 8.93
CA LEU A 77 1.42 13.89 9.47
C LEU A 77 2.60 14.67 8.87
N HIS A 78 3.66 13.99 8.40
CA HIS A 78 4.80 14.64 7.75
C HIS A 78 4.64 14.82 6.24
N ASP A 79 3.59 14.28 5.63
CA ASP A 79 3.28 14.34 4.20
C ASP A 79 2.41 15.58 3.86
N ASP A 80 2.14 15.81 2.58
CA ASP A 80 1.26 16.89 2.09
C ASP A 80 -0.14 16.88 2.73
N ARG A 81 -0.55 15.75 3.30
CA ARG A 81 -1.81 15.56 4.06
C ARG A 81 -1.71 15.92 5.53
N GLY A 82 -0.52 16.10 6.05
CA GLY A 82 -0.28 16.45 7.45
C GLY A 82 -1.16 17.58 7.94
N PRO A 83 -1.23 18.73 7.24
CA PRO A 83 -2.07 19.86 7.66
C PRO A 83 -3.56 19.53 7.81
N VAL A 84 -4.08 18.59 7.02
CA VAL A 84 -5.48 18.13 7.11
C VAL A 84 -5.68 17.31 8.39
N LEU A 85 -4.78 16.38 8.68
CA LEU A 85 -4.82 15.56 9.89
C LEU A 85 -4.67 16.43 11.15
N GLU A 86 -3.71 17.36 11.13
CA GLU A 86 -3.53 18.33 12.23
C GLU A 86 -4.80 19.14 12.49
N ALA A 87 -5.45 19.64 11.43
CA ALA A 87 -6.68 20.40 11.57
C ALA A 87 -7.84 19.56 12.11
N ILE A 88 -7.96 18.29 11.75
CA ILE A 88 -8.96 17.36 12.29
C ILE A 88 -8.74 17.13 13.78
N VAL A 89 -7.52 16.80 14.18
CA VAL A 89 -7.16 16.53 15.58
C VAL A 89 -7.39 17.78 16.43
N ALA A 90 -6.87 18.94 15.99
CA ALA A 90 -7.02 20.19 16.71
C ALA A 90 -8.50 20.57 16.93
N ARG A 91 -9.36 20.43 15.91
CA ARG A 91 -10.80 20.68 16.05
C ARG A 91 -11.48 19.68 16.96
N THR A 92 -11.10 18.42 16.90
CA THR A 92 -11.65 17.40 17.80
C THR A 92 -11.31 17.70 19.25
N ILE A 93 -10.05 18.03 19.54
CA ILE A 93 -9.58 18.39 20.88
C ILE A 93 -10.31 19.65 21.37
N ARG A 94 -10.35 20.71 20.55
CA ARG A 94 -11.05 21.95 20.90
C ARG A 94 -12.54 21.71 21.21
N ARG A 95 -13.20 20.87 20.45
CA ARG A 95 -14.60 20.50 20.69
C ARG A 95 -14.76 19.78 22.03
N MET A 96 -13.86 18.83 22.33
CA MET A 96 -13.89 18.13 23.62
C MET A 96 -13.78 19.09 24.80
N GLU A 97 -12.89 20.08 24.70
CA GLU A 97 -12.68 21.12 25.72
C GLU A 97 -13.91 22.03 25.87
N GLN A 98 -14.53 22.43 24.74
CA GLN A 98 -15.68 23.34 24.75
C GLN A 98 -16.96 22.70 25.24
N LEU A 99 -17.20 21.44 24.90
CA LEU A 99 -18.45 20.74 25.22
C LEU A 99 -18.34 19.86 26.47
N ASN A 100 -17.14 19.73 27.03
CA ASN A 100 -16.80 18.76 28.07
C ASN A 100 -17.29 17.33 27.71
N ASP A 101 -17.14 16.98 26.43
CA ASP A 101 -17.64 15.75 25.84
C ASP A 101 -16.47 14.92 25.26
N PRO A 102 -16.04 13.87 25.95
CA PRO A 102 -14.83 13.15 25.60
C PRO A 102 -14.97 12.37 24.30
N VAL A 103 -13.98 12.49 23.42
CA VAL A 103 -13.79 11.66 22.22
C VAL A 103 -12.47 10.92 22.38
N ARG A 104 -12.48 9.61 22.26
CA ARG A 104 -11.25 8.83 22.24
C ARG A 104 -10.58 8.96 20.88
N ILE A 105 -9.33 9.39 20.86
CA ILE A 105 -8.50 9.46 19.64
C ILE A 105 -7.53 8.29 19.68
N VAL A 106 -7.48 7.51 18.61
CA VAL A 106 -6.55 6.39 18.41
C VAL A 106 -5.76 6.62 17.13
N GLY A 107 -4.44 6.67 17.23
CA GLY A 107 -3.53 6.73 16.08
C GLY A 107 -2.90 5.37 15.84
N LEU A 108 -2.98 4.87 14.60
CA LEU A 108 -2.28 3.68 14.15
C LEU A 108 -1.18 4.10 13.19
N SER A 109 0.00 3.50 13.33
CA SER A 109 1.15 3.87 12.52
C SER A 109 2.03 2.68 12.19
N ALA A 110 2.65 2.72 11.03
CA ALA A 110 3.88 1.98 10.77
C ALA A 110 5.02 2.51 11.66
N THR A 111 6.23 2.06 11.45
CA THR A 111 7.40 2.50 12.24
C THR A 111 7.59 4.02 12.17
N LEU A 112 7.54 4.67 13.34
CA LEU A 112 7.78 6.11 13.51
C LEU A 112 8.96 6.33 14.45
N PRO A 113 10.01 7.05 14.04
CA PRO A 113 11.12 7.37 14.93
C PRO A 113 10.72 8.34 16.05
N ASN A 114 9.76 9.23 15.78
CA ASN A 114 9.27 10.26 16.72
C ASN A 114 7.87 9.94 17.27
N TYR A 115 7.58 8.68 17.55
CA TYR A 115 6.27 8.23 18.03
C TYR A 115 5.82 8.92 19.33
N GLN A 116 6.76 9.35 20.17
CA GLN A 116 6.45 10.09 21.42
C GLN A 116 5.88 11.49 21.13
N ASP A 117 6.41 12.19 20.12
CA ASP A 117 5.89 13.51 19.72
C ASP A 117 4.47 13.37 19.14
N VAL A 118 4.24 12.31 18.36
CA VAL A 118 2.90 12.01 17.82
C VAL A 118 1.93 11.65 18.94
N ALA A 119 2.36 10.89 19.93
CA ALA A 119 1.55 10.60 21.12
C ALA A 119 1.18 11.89 21.89
N ALA A 120 2.13 12.78 22.09
CA ALA A 120 1.89 14.09 22.72
C ALA A 120 0.91 14.94 21.90
N PHE A 121 1.06 14.97 20.58
CA PHE A 121 0.15 15.67 19.67
C PHE A 121 -1.29 15.14 19.76
N LEU A 122 -1.48 13.82 19.84
CA LEU A 122 -2.78 13.17 20.03
C LEU A 122 -3.29 13.25 21.47
N ARG A 123 -2.52 13.85 22.40
CA ARG A 123 -2.79 13.90 23.84
C ARG A 123 -2.96 12.53 24.48
N VAL A 124 -2.16 11.58 24.04
CA VAL A 124 -2.13 10.22 24.59
C VAL A 124 -1.40 10.25 25.94
N ASP A 125 -1.99 9.61 26.94
CA ASP A 125 -1.26 9.29 28.15
C ASP A 125 -0.20 8.24 27.87
N THR A 126 1.06 8.63 27.90
CA THR A 126 2.18 7.77 27.52
C THR A 126 2.38 6.57 28.46
N ALA A 127 1.85 6.62 29.67
CA ALA A 127 1.97 5.54 30.62
C ALA A 127 0.99 4.39 30.34
N SER A 128 -0.16 4.69 29.76
CA SER A 128 -1.24 3.70 29.55
C SER A 128 -1.72 3.57 28.11
N GLY A 129 -1.50 4.59 27.28
CA GLY A 129 -2.07 4.67 25.93
C GLY A 129 -1.04 4.59 24.78
N LEU A 130 0.25 4.70 25.08
CA LEU A 130 1.30 4.58 24.06
C LEU A 130 1.78 3.12 23.98
N LEU A 131 1.44 2.45 22.88
CA LEU A 131 1.82 1.07 22.63
C LEU A 131 2.86 1.04 21.51
N TYR A 132 4.03 0.50 21.82
CA TYR A 132 5.12 0.33 20.89
C TYR A 132 5.39 -1.17 20.67
N PHE A 133 5.31 -1.60 19.41
CA PHE A 133 5.48 -3.01 19.03
C PHE A 133 6.84 -3.20 18.34
N GLU A 134 7.76 -3.84 19.02
CA GLU A 134 9.08 -4.19 18.50
C GLU A 134 9.04 -5.35 17.52
N SER A 135 10.18 -5.66 16.92
CA SER A 135 10.33 -6.73 15.91
C SER A 135 9.90 -8.12 16.40
N ASN A 136 9.92 -8.37 17.72
CA ASN A 136 9.46 -9.62 18.35
C ASN A 136 7.93 -9.83 18.24
N TYR A 137 7.16 -8.76 18.04
CA TYR A 137 5.72 -8.84 17.78
C TYR A 137 5.39 -9.19 16.32
N ARG A 138 6.39 -9.17 15.42
CA ARG A 138 6.18 -9.50 14.02
C ARG A 138 5.98 -10.99 13.86
N PRO A 139 4.84 -11.47 13.30
CA PRO A 139 4.56 -12.90 13.14
C PRO A 139 5.59 -13.59 12.25
N CYS A 140 6.08 -12.89 11.22
CA CYS A 140 7.11 -13.36 10.32
C CYS A 140 8.34 -12.45 10.43
N PRO A 141 9.53 -12.98 10.81
CA PRO A 141 10.75 -12.19 10.88
C PRO A 141 11.12 -11.57 9.53
N LEU A 142 11.55 -10.33 9.54
CA LEU A 142 12.05 -9.63 8.35
C LEU A 142 13.56 -9.68 8.29
N ARG A 143 14.10 -10.30 7.22
CA ARG A 143 15.51 -10.20 6.87
C ARG A 143 15.69 -9.08 5.85
N GLN A 144 16.62 -8.18 6.11
CA GLN A 144 16.97 -7.09 5.20
C GLN A 144 18.39 -7.27 4.70
N GLU A 145 18.59 -7.04 3.41
CA GLU A 145 19.88 -7.07 2.75
C GLU A 145 20.07 -5.79 1.93
N PHE A 146 21.20 -5.13 2.09
CA PHE A 146 21.53 -3.90 1.36
C PHE A 146 22.71 -4.17 0.43
N ILE A 147 22.51 -3.93 -0.87
CA ILE A 147 23.52 -4.19 -1.91
C ILE A 147 23.95 -2.84 -2.50
N GLY A 148 25.18 -2.42 -2.17
CA GLY A 148 25.78 -1.20 -2.69
C GLY A 148 26.38 -1.41 -4.07
N LEU A 149 26.11 -0.49 -5.02
CA LEU A 149 26.71 -0.49 -6.36
C LEU A 149 27.68 0.67 -6.48
N THR A 150 28.91 0.37 -6.88
CA THR A 150 30.01 1.35 -7.04
C THR A 150 30.12 1.92 -8.46
N GLU A 151 29.37 1.38 -9.44
CA GLU A 151 29.40 1.85 -10.82
C GLU A 151 28.81 3.27 -10.95
N THR A 152 29.59 4.18 -11.48
CA THR A 152 29.23 5.61 -11.61
C THR A 152 28.53 5.94 -12.92
N LYS A 153 28.81 5.16 -14.00
CA LYS A 153 28.20 5.40 -15.31
C LYS A 153 26.74 4.92 -15.31
N ALA A 154 25.81 5.83 -15.52
CA ALA A 154 24.37 5.57 -15.36
C ALA A 154 23.87 4.31 -16.12
N ILE A 155 24.28 4.14 -17.38
CA ILE A 155 23.87 2.99 -18.21
C ILE A 155 24.41 1.68 -17.63
N LYS A 156 25.72 1.64 -17.28
CA LYS A 156 26.34 0.45 -16.71
C LYS A 156 25.77 0.13 -15.33
N ARG A 157 25.51 1.17 -14.52
CA ARG A 157 24.86 1.00 -13.22
C ARG A 157 23.47 0.37 -13.37
N LEU A 158 22.67 0.82 -14.35
CA LEU A 158 21.35 0.23 -14.61
C LEU A 158 21.44 -1.23 -15.04
N GLN A 159 22.40 -1.57 -15.90
CA GLN A 159 22.67 -2.97 -16.29
C GLN A 159 23.05 -3.83 -15.09
N LEU A 160 23.99 -3.35 -14.28
CA LEU A 160 24.40 -4.06 -13.07
C LEU A 160 23.24 -4.23 -12.07
N MET A 161 22.41 -3.20 -11.91
CA MET A 161 21.19 -3.31 -11.09
C MET A 161 20.24 -4.40 -11.62
N ASN A 162 20.09 -4.51 -12.93
CA ASN A 162 19.27 -5.56 -13.54
C ASN A 162 19.85 -6.95 -13.27
N GLU A 163 21.16 -7.13 -13.40
CA GLU A 163 21.84 -8.40 -13.15
C GLU A 163 21.71 -8.81 -11.68
N VAL A 164 22.01 -7.90 -10.76
CA VAL A 164 21.84 -8.14 -9.32
C VAL A 164 20.39 -8.46 -8.98
N THR A 165 19.42 -7.76 -9.59
CA THR A 165 18.00 -8.06 -9.42
C THR A 165 17.68 -9.47 -9.89
N TYR A 166 18.20 -9.87 -11.06
CA TYR A 166 18.00 -11.23 -11.58
C TYR A 166 18.57 -12.29 -10.64
N ASP A 167 19.79 -12.10 -10.15
CA ASP A 167 20.42 -13.05 -9.23
C ASP A 167 19.59 -13.20 -7.94
N LYS A 168 19.09 -12.10 -7.38
CA LYS A 168 18.22 -12.12 -6.20
C LYS A 168 16.86 -12.74 -6.47
N VAL A 169 16.32 -12.55 -7.65
CA VAL A 169 15.09 -13.24 -8.08
C VAL A 169 15.31 -14.75 -8.15
N MET A 170 16.44 -15.19 -8.71
CA MET A 170 16.75 -16.63 -8.84
C MET A 170 16.96 -17.34 -7.51
N GLU A 171 17.39 -16.65 -6.46
CA GLU A 171 17.50 -17.23 -5.11
C GLU A 171 16.13 -17.73 -4.58
N HIS A 172 15.01 -17.10 -5.03
CA HIS A 172 13.65 -17.33 -4.56
C HIS A 172 12.71 -17.90 -5.62
N ALA A 173 13.09 -17.86 -6.89
CA ALA A 173 12.29 -18.32 -8.02
C ALA A 173 11.88 -19.79 -7.86
N GLY A 174 10.67 -20.13 -8.25
CA GLY A 174 10.07 -21.47 -8.11
C GLY A 174 9.67 -21.87 -6.70
N LYS A 175 10.00 -21.06 -5.69
CA LYS A 175 9.69 -21.33 -4.27
C LYS A 175 8.70 -20.32 -3.71
N ASN A 176 8.92 -19.04 -3.99
CA ASN A 176 8.22 -17.95 -3.35
C ASN A 176 7.85 -16.85 -4.35
N GLN A 177 6.79 -16.11 -4.06
CA GLN A 177 6.42 -14.93 -4.83
C GLN A 177 7.36 -13.76 -4.52
N ILE A 178 7.66 -12.98 -5.56
CA ILE A 178 8.63 -11.89 -5.52
C ILE A 178 7.95 -10.62 -6.04
N LEU A 179 8.05 -9.55 -5.25
CA LEU A 179 7.59 -8.23 -5.61
C LEU A 179 8.79 -7.30 -5.81
N ILE A 180 8.87 -6.65 -6.97
CA ILE A 180 9.99 -5.78 -7.32
C ILE A 180 9.48 -4.36 -7.50
N PHE A 181 10.03 -3.41 -6.74
CA PHE A 181 9.75 -1.99 -6.89
C PHE A 181 10.77 -1.31 -7.79
N THR A 182 10.25 -0.55 -8.76
CA THR A 182 11.05 0.26 -9.69
C THR A 182 10.64 1.74 -9.61
N HIS A 183 11.54 2.62 -10.04
CA HIS A 183 11.38 4.06 -9.91
C HIS A 183 10.45 4.71 -10.96
N SER A 184 10.05 3.99 -12.00
CA SER A 184 9.19 4.57 -13.04
C SER A 184 8.32 3.52 -13.74
N ARG A 185 7.20 3.99 -14.33
CA ARG A 185 6.28 3.15 -15.10
C ARG A 185 6.96 2.41 -16.26
N LYS A 186 7.89 3.08 -16.95
CA LYS A 186 8.65 2.47 -18.06
C LYS A 186 9.59 1.37 -17.59
N GLU A 187 10.15 1.52 -16.40
CA GLU A 187 11.07 0.54 -15.84
C GLU A 187 10.38 -0.73 -15.36
N THR A 188 9.08 -0.70 -15.07
CA THR A 188 8.35 -1.92 -14.71
C THR A 188 8.41 -2.94 -15.84
N ALA A 189 7.96 -2.56 -17.04
CA ALA A 189 7.99 -3.44 -18.20
C ALA A 189 9.41 -3.81 -18.64
N LYS A 190 10.36 -2.86 -18.63
CA LYS A 190 11.76 -3.13 -18.99
C LYS A 190 12.42 -4.12 -18.03
N THR A 191 12.19 -3.97 -16.72
CA THR A 191 12.73 -4.89 -15.73
C THR A 191 12.12 -6.28 -15.87
N ALA A 192 10.79 -6.38 -16.03
CA ALA A 192 10.12 -7.65 -16.23
C ALA A 192 10.59 -8.38 -17.49
N LYS A 193 10.73 -7.67 -18.61
CA LYS A 193 11.28 -8.22 -19.86
C LYS A 193 12.73 -8.66 -19.71
N PHE A 194 13.57 -7.85 -19.07
CA PHE A 194 14.96 -8.23 -18.79
C PHE A 194 15.05 -9.53 -17.98
N LEU A 195 14.21 -9.68 -16.96
CA LEU A 195 14.19 -10.90 -16.14
C LEU A 195 13.76 -12.11 -16.97
N ARG A 196 12.71 -12.00 -17.77
CA ARG A 196 12.25 -13.05 -18.68
C ARG A 196 13.32 -13.43 -19.69
N ASP A 197 13.89 -12.44 -20.39
CA ASP A 197 14.90 -12.68 -21.45
C ASP A 197 16.18 -13.30 -20.86
N SER A 198 16.57 -12.86 -19.63
CA SER A 198 17.69 -13.46 -18.92
C SER A 198 17.41 -14.89 -18.48
N ALA A 199 16.19 -15.21 -18.07
CA ALA A 199 15.77 -16.55 -17.70
C ALA A 199 15.70 -17.46 -18.94
N GLU A 200 15.22 -16.96 -20.07
CA GLU A 200 15.19 -17.67 -21.33
C GLU A 200 16.61 -17.99 -21.81
N ALA A 201 17.50 -17.01 -21.84
CA ALA A 201 18.89 -17.18 -22.25
C ALA A 201 19.68 -18.17 -21.37
N ARG A 202 19.23 -18.36 -20.12
CA ARG A 202 19.84 -19.30 -19.14
C ARG A 202 19.04 -20.59 -18.99
N GLU A 203 18.09 -20.86 -19.87
CA GLU A 203 17.22 -22.05 -19.86
C GLU A 203 16.48 -22.26 -18.51
N ALA A 204 16.17 -21.16 -17.83
CA ALA A 204 15.56 -21.17 -16.50
C ALA A 204 14.11 -20.63 -16.47
N LEU A 205 13.49 -20.44 -17.64
CA LEU A 205 12.16 -19.82 -17.73
C LEU A 205 11.07 -20.67 -17.05
N ASP A 206 11.18 -22.00 -17.12
CA ASP A 206 10.24 -22.94 -16.52
C ASP A 206 10.10 -22.78 -14.98
N VAL A 207 11.12 -22.22 -14.33
CA VAL A 207 11.11 -21.98 -12.88
C VAL A 207 10.06 -20.94 -12.48
N PHE A 208 9.73 -20.02 -13.38
CA PHE A 208 8.73 -18.96 -13.14
C PHE A 208 7.31 -19.37 -13.50
N LEU A 209 7.15 -20.49 -14.21
CA LEU A 209 5.85 -20.98 -14.61
C LEU A 209 5.19 -21.78 -13.48
N PRO A 210 3.88 -21.61 -13.28
CA PRO A 210 3.14 -22.45 -12.34
C PRO A 210 3.31 -23.93 -12.64
N GLN A 211 3.48 -24.74 -11.59
CA GLN A 211 3.63 -26.19 -11.71
C GLN A 211 2.35 -26.90 -12.17
N THR A 212 1.19 -26.27 -11.97
CA THR A 212 -0.13 -26.85 -12.30
C THR A 212 -0.59 -26.37 -13.69
N GLY A 213 -1.14 -27.27 -14.49
CA GLY A 213 -1.72 -26.95 -15.80
C GLY A 213 -2.84 -25.91 -15.69
N THR A 214 -3.70 -26.02 -14.70
CA THR A 214 -4.80 -25.09 -14.44
C THR A 214 -4.32 -23.64 -14.27
N SER A 215 -3.22 -23.42 -13.54
CA SER A 215 -2.66 -22.06 -13.39
C SER A 215 -2.07 -21.53 -14.69
N ARG A 216 -1.52 -22.37 -15.55
CA ARG A 216 -1.05 -21.96 -16.89
C ARG A 216 -2.20 -21.56 -17.81
N ASP A 217 -3.33 -22.27 -17.73
CA ASP A 217 -4.53 -21.94 -18.50
C ASP A 217 -5.11 -20.60 -18.02
N VAL A 218 -5.17 -20.37 -16.71
CA VAL A 218 -5.58 -19.08 -16.12
C VAL A 218 -4.70 -17.93 -16.61
N LEU A 219 -3.36 -18.11 -16.65
CA LEU A 219 -2.46 -17.06 -17.16
C LEU A 219 -2.64 -16.79 -18.65
N ARG A 220 -2.96 -17.83 -19.44
CA ARG A 220 -3.21 -17.67 -20.88
C ARG A 220 -4.51 -16.91 -21.14
N GLU A 221 -5.58 -17.28 -20.45
CA GLU A 221 -6.86 -16.59 -20.51
C GLU A 221 -6.74 -15.13 -20.05
N ALA A 222 -6.09 -14.90 -18.93
CA ALA A 222 -5.81 -13.56 -18.44
C ALA A 222 -4.96 -12.70 -19.40
N ALA A 223 -4.04 -13.33 -20.15
CA ALA A 223 -3.26 -12.62 -21.16
C ALA A 223 -4.13 -12.20 -22.37
N GLU A 224 -5.18 -12.94 -22.71
CA GLU A 224 -6.13 -12.56 -23.76
C GLU A 224 -6.99 -11.35 -23.34
N ASP A 225 -7.38 -11.29 -22.06
CA ASP A 225 -8.20 -10.21 -21.49
C ASP A 225 -7.40 -8.92 -21.23
N ALA A 226 -6.10 -9.01 -21.03
CA ALA A 226 -5.24 -7.88 -20.71
C ALA A 226 -5.21 -6.82 -21.83
N GLN A 227 -5.42 -5.55 -21.48
CA GLN A 227 -5.40 -4.42 -22.40
C GLN A 227 -3.99 -3.90 -22.66
N ASP A 228 -3.13 -3.90 -21.62
CA ASP A 228 -1.73 -3.49 -21.76
C ASP A 228 -0.92 -4.55 -22.52
N ALA A 229 -0.28 -4.12 -23.62
CA ALA A 229 0.47 -5.03 -24.50
C ALA A 229 1.67 -5.70 -23.80
N ASN A 230 2.36 -4.98 -22.89
CA ASN A 230 3.47 -5.55 -22.15
C ASN A 230 2.98 -6.57 -21.12
N LEU A 231 1.84 -6.27 -20.46
CA LEU A 231 1.23 -7.22 -19.54
C LEU A 231 0.84 -8.51 -20.26
N ARG A 232 0.16 -8.40 -21.40
CA ARG A 232 -0.24 -9.54 -22.23
C ARG A 232 0.95 -10.43 -22.60
N GLU A 233 2.07 -9.82 -22.99
CA GLU A 233 3.29 -10.54 -23.36
C GLU A 233 3.92 -11.26 -22.15
N LEU A 234 3.88 -10.66 -20.98
CA LEU A 234 4.60 -11.13 -19.79
C LEU A 234 3.82 -12.19 -18.99
N LEU A 235 2.49 -12.09 -18.94
CA LEU A 235 1.65 -12.99 -18.13
C LEU A 235 1.87 -14.46 -18.44
N GLN A 236 1.99 -14.81 -19.72
CA GLN A 236 2.20 -16.20 -20.14
C GLN A 236 3.48 -16.85 -19.60
N TYR A 237 4.42 -16.04 -19.10
CA TYR A 237 5.69 -16.48 -18.50
C TYR A 237 5.71 -16.38 -16.97
N GLY A 238 4.59 -16.04 -16.31
CA GLY A 238 4.50 -15.89 -14.86
C GLY A 238 4.98 -14.55 -14.32
N PHE A 239 5.17 -13.55 -15.20
CA PHE A 239 5.54 -12.19 -14.84
C PHE A 239 4.36 -11.23 -14.96
N GLY A 240 4.19 -10.37 -13.95
CA GLY A 240 3.21 -9.28 -13.99
C GLY A 240 3.89 -7.92 -13.87
N ILE A 241 3.20 -6.89 -14.34
CA ILE A 241 3.56 -5.49 -14.14
C ILE A 241 2.39 -4.73 -13.54
N HIS A 242 2.69 -3.74 -12.69
CA HIS A 242 1.66 -2.93 -12.06
C HIS A 242 2.12 -1.46 -11.92
N HIS A 243 1.34 -0.53 -12.44
CA HIS A 243 1.58 0.90 -12.27
C HIS A 243 0.33 1.74 -12.53
N ALA A 244 0.29 2.96 -12.03
CA ALA A 244 -0.85 3.88 -12.15
C ALA A 244 -1.22 4.28 -13.59
N GLY A 245 -0.40 3.97 -14.60
CA GLY A 245 -0.69 4.21 -16.02
C GLY A 245 -1.50 3.11 -16.69
N MET A 246 -1.71 1.97 -16.04
CA MET A 246 -2.54 0.88 -16.52
C MET A 246 -4.02 1.16 -16.29
N THR A 247 -4.89 0.49 -17.04
CA THR A 247 -6.33 0.54 -16.79
C THR A 247 -6.66 -0.03 -15.42
N ARG A 248 -7.82 0.31 -14.90
CA ARG A 248 -8.26 -0.25 -13.62
C ARG A 248 -8.44 -1.77 -13.72
N ALA A 249 -9.02 -2.23 -14.84
CA ALA A 249 -9.22 -3.67 -15.09
C ALA A 249 -7.90 -4.44 -15.10
N ASP A 250 -6.87 -3.95 -15.82
CA ASP A 250 -5.56 -4.60 -15.83
C ASP A 250 -4.90 -4.64 -14.45
N ARG A 251 -5.07 -3.60 -13.64
CA ARG A 251 -4.52 -3.58 -12.28
C ARG A 251 -5.20 -4.60 -11.38
N GLU A 252 -6.54 -4.61 -11.36
CA GLU A 252 -7.32 -5.59 -10.59
C GLU A 252 -6.99 -7.03 -11.04
N LEU A 253 -6.89 -7.27 -12.36
CA LEU A 253 -6.50 -8.57 -12.90
C LEU A 253 -5.14 -9.04 -12.35
N VAL A 254 -4.11 -8.18 -12.40
CA VAL A 254 -2.78 -8.53 -11.91
C VAL A 254 -2.77 -8.73 -10.39
N GLU A 255 -3.51 -7.92 -9.65
CA GLU A 255 -3.66 -8.03 -8.20
C GLU A 255 -4.27 -9.39 -7.82
N ASP A 256 -5.36 -9.79 -8.50
CA ASP A 256 -6.02 -11.08 -8.28
C ASP A 256 -5.11 -12.27 -8.66
N LEU A 257 -4.42 -12.19 -9.80
CA LEU A 257 -3.49 -13.23 -10.24
C LEU A 257 -2.30 -13.40 -9.28
N PHE A 258 -1.81 -12.29 -8.72
CA PHE A 258 -0.72 -12.35 -7.75
C PHE A 258 -1.22 -12.87 -6.39
N ALA A 259 -2.37 -12.41 -5.91
CA ALA A 259 -3.02 -12.94 -4.70
C ALA A 259 -3.35 -14.42 -4.81
N GLY A 260 -3.83 -14.86 -6.00
CA GLY A 260 -4.10 -16.27 -6.34
C GLY A 260 -2.84 -17.13 -6.57
N ARG A 261 -1.63 -16.54 -6.45
CA ARG A 261 -0.34 -17.22 -6.68
C ARG A 261 -0.14 -17.76 -8.10
N HIS A 262 -0.83 -17.19 -9.09
CA HIS A 262 -0.62 -17.53 -10.49
C HIS A 262 0.59 -16.82 -11.10
N ILE A 263 0.87 -15.58 -10.64
CA ILE A 263 2.07 -14.80 -10.99
C ILE A 263 3.15 -15.02 -9.94
N GLN A 264 4.36 -15.35 -10.38
CA GLN A 264 5.51 -15.56 -9.51
C GLN A 264 6.25 -14.25 -9.21
N VAL A 265 6.42 -13.41 -10.22
CA VAL A 265 7.15 -12.14 -10.12
C VAL A 265 6.26 -10.99 -10.54
N LEU A 266 6.07 -10.04 -9.65
CA LEU A 266 5.34 -8.81 -9.93
C LEU A 266 6.30 -7.61 -9.88
N VAL A 267 6.39 -6.85 -10.97
CA VAL A 267 7.22 -5.63 -11.02
C VAL A 267 6.31 -4.41 -10.98
N SER A 268 6.49 -3.57 -9.97
CA SER A 268 5.60 -2.44 -9.72
C SER A 268 6.34 -1.12 -9.47
N THR A 269 5.60 -0.03 -9.51
CA THR A 269 6.04 1.27 -8.97
C THR A 269 5.62 1.39 -7.49
N ALA A 270 6.23 2.33 -6.76
CA ALA A 270 5.94 2.61 -5.35
C ALA A 270 4.44 2.79 -5.02
N THR A 271 3.64 3.20 -6.01
CA THR A 271 2.20 3.41 -5.83
C THR A 271 1.43 2.16 -5.41
N LEU A 272 1.92 0.96 -5.68
CA LEU A 272 1.32 -0.28 -5.21
C LEU A 272 1.37 -0.39 -3.68
N ALA A 273 2.50 0.00 -3.08
CA ALA A 273 2.70 -0.08 -1.63
C ALA A 273 1.69 0.77 -0.82
N TRP A 274 1.11 1.79 -1.45
CA TRP A 274 0.15 2.70 -0.83
C TRP A 274 -1.32 2.35 -1.08
N GLY A 275 -1.61 1.39 -1.93
CA GLY A 275 -2.98 1.19 -2.41
C GLY A 275 -3.52 -0.23 -2.30
N VAL A 276 -2.65 -1.23 -2.17
CA VAL A 276 -3.04 -2.63 -2.20
C VAL A 276 -2.21 -3.43 -1.21
N ASN A 277 -2.85 -4.29 -0.46
CA ASN A 277 -2.19 -5.22 0.46
C ASN A 277 -1.89 -6.54 -0.26
N LEU A 278 -0.80 -6.58 -1.01
CA LEU A 278 -0.31 -7.78 -1.70
C LEU A 278 0.98 -8.28 -1.05
N PRO A 279 0.89 -9.13 -0.02
CA PRO A 279 2.07 -9.64 0.65
C PRO A 279 2.87 -10.56 -0.28
N ALA A 280 4.18 -10.36 -0.32
CA ALA A 280 5.12 -11.21 -1.04
C ALA A 280 6.15 -11.79 -0.09
N HIS A 281 6.68 -12.98 -0.38
CA HIS A 281 7.76 -13.54 0.42
C HIS A 281 9.03 -12.68 0.33
N THR A 282 9.36 -12.22 -0.87
CA THR A 282 10.54 -11.42 -1.14
C THR A 282 10.15 -10.10 -1.78
N VAL A 283 10.65 -9.01 -1.22
CA VAL A 283 10.50 -7.66 -1.79
C VAL A 283 11.88 -7.16 -2.20
N ILE A 284 12.01 -6.73 -3.44
CA ILE A 284 13.23 -6.13 -3.99
C ILE A 284 12.96 -4.68 -4.33
N ILE A 285 13.70 -3.76 -3.73
CA ILE A 285 13.65 -2.34 -4.08
C ILE A 285 14.81 -2.04 -5.02
N LYS A 286 14.50 -1.90 -6.30
CA LYS A 286 15.48 -1.65 -7.37
C LYS A 286 15.82 -0.18 -7.45
N GLY A 287 16.78 0.25 -6.64
CA GLY A 287 17.22 1.63 -6.52
C GLY A 287 16.39 2.46 -5.55
N THR A 288 17.02 3.48 -5.00
CA THR A 288 16.48 4.35 -3.94
C THR A 288 16.06 5.72 -4.44
N GLN A 289 16.21 5.99 -5.74
CA GLN A 289 15.94 7.31 -6.33
C GLN A 289 14.69 7.28 -7.20
N ILE A 290 13.85 8.31 -7.07
CA ILE A 290 12.72 8.58 -7.95
C ILE A 290 12.85 9.96 -8.59
N TYR A 291 12.35 10.12 -9.79
CA TYR A 291 12.28 11.44 -10.43
C TYR A 291 11.10 12.24 -9.86
N ASN A 292 11.40 13.38 -9.24
CA ASN A 292 10.39 14.31 -8.76
C ASN A 292 10.14 15.39 -9.82
N PRO A 293 8.95 15.43 -10.45
CA PRO A 293 8.62 16.39 -11.50
C PRO A 293 8.60 17.85 -10.99
N GLU A 294 8.14 18.08 -9.76
CA GLU A 294 8.04 19.42 -9.17
C GLU A 294 9.42 20.04 -8.95
N LYS A 295 10.37 19.22 -8.49
CA LYS A 295 11.76 19.62 -8.26
C LYS A 295 12.62 19.47 -9.52
N SER A 296 12.08 18.90 -10.61
CA SER A 296 12.78 18.61 -11.88
C SER A 296 14.12 17.88 -11.66
N ARG A 297 14.20 17.01 -10.66
CA ARG A 297 15.43 16.27 -10.30
C ARG A 297 15.13 14.91 -9.71
N TRP A 298 16.15 14.06 -9.71
CA TRP A 298 16.13 12.80 -8.96
C TRP A 298 16.24 13.09 -7.46
N CYS A 299 15.37 12.49 -6.68
CA CYS A 299 15.34 12.56 -5.23
C CYS A 299 15.43 11.16 -4.65
N GLU A 300 16.02 11.02 -3.47
CA GLU A 300 15.96 9.77 -2.73
C GLU A 300 14.52 9.46 -2.31
N LEU A 301 14.18 8.18 -2.28
CA LEU A 301 12.93 7.70 -1.67
C LEU A 301 12.89 8.13 -0.20
N SER A 302 11.72 8.49 0.28
CA SER A 302 11.57 8.77 1.70
C SER A 302 11.78 7.49 2.51
N PRO A 303 12.27 7.59 3.77
CA PRO A 303 12.35 6.43 4.65
C PRO A 303 11.00 5.72 4.82
N GLN A 304 9.90 6.48 4.81
CA GLN A 304 8.55 5.92 4.92
C GLN A 304 8.16 5.11 3.67
N ASP A 305 8.43 5.61 2.46
CA ASP A 305 8.19 4.84 1.24
C ASP A 305 8.95 3.50 1.29
N MET A 306 10.21 3.55 1.74
CA MET A 306 10.99 2.32 1.87
C MET A 306 10.41 1.37 2.92
N LEU A 307 10.03 1.88 4.09
CA LEU A 307 9.43 1.07 5.15
C LEU A 307 8.08 0.49 4.72
N GLN A 308 7.28 1.24 3.98
CA GLN A 308 6.02 0.77 3.42
C GLN A 308 6.24 -0.37 2.41
N MET A 309 7.21 -0.24 1.50
CA MET A 309 7.58 -1.30 0.56
C MET A 309 8.10 -2.54 1.29
N LEU A 310 8.97 -2.38 2.28
CA LEU A 310 9.49 -3.47 3.11
C LEU A 310 8.38 -4.13 3.94
N GLY A 311 7.37 -3.36 4.32
CA GLY A 311 6.21 -3.84 5.05
C GLY A 311 5.39 -4.88 4.29
N LEU A 312 5.43 -4.89 2.95
CA LEU A 312 4.76 -5.89 2.13
C LEU A 312 5.47 -7.25 2.11
N SER A 313 6.68 -7.36 2.68
CA SER A 313 7.34 -8.65 2.86
C SER A 313 6.67 -9.43 3.98
N LEU A 314 5.94 -10.48 3.64
CA LEU A 314 5.19 -11.43 4.49
C LEU A 314 4.66 -10.83 5.80
N ILE A 315 3.45 -10.27 5.74
CA ILE A 315 2.75 -9.79 6.93
C ILE A 315 1.95 -10.92 7.58
N HIS A 316 1.49 -11.89 6.78
CA HIS A 316 0.73 -13.06 7.25
C HIS A 316 1.14 -14.31 6.48
N ILE A 317 1.36 -15.39 7.21
CA ILE A 317 1.40 -16.76 6.68
C ILE A 317 -0.02 -17.34 6.81
#